data_edea1898807f9e57977f109f0ce2d722
#
_entry.id   edea1898807f9e57977f109f0ce2d722
#
_cell.length_a   1.000
_cell.length_b   1.000
_cell.length_c   1.000
_cell.angle_alpha   90.00
_cell.angle_beta   90.00
_cell.angle_gamma   90.00
#
_symmetry.space_group_name_H-M   'P 1'
#
loop_
_entity.id
_entity.type
_entity.pdbx_description
1 polymer ?
#
loop_
_entity_poly.entity_id
_entity_poly.type
_entity_poly.pdbx_seq_one_letter_code
_entity_poly.pdbx_strand_id
1 'polypeptide(L)'
;MKKPLFSILVFSALSSLIVFISGSVLAIVQEGSQGEKAVCQRIPALELRLGEQFENREGKISEHRQLRENRIATKQAEFEQRLQERRSARKQRLETRIAELEARANTDEKKAALATFQSAIGMARNAWYDTIKNAITTFRSAIDDLISDRIATIDAARAARKTAFLEAFAKAKSDCEAGTAQNIVRENLKTDLKTAQDEFQTAITNARESARTAHENAVSAKKEAFKNAHDEFEASLKEAKDQFQAAWQETE
;
A
#
# COMPACT_ATOMS: atom_id res chain seq x y z
N MET A 1 14.85 9.17 21.08
CA MET A 1 14.23 9.24 19.74
C MET A 1 13.54 7.91 19.45
N LYS A 2 12.21 7.82 19.60
CA LYS A 2 11.46 6.59 19.31
C LYS A 2 11.18 6.55 17.81
N LYS A 3 11.69 5.52 17.11
CA LYS A 3 11.50 5.30 15.67
C LYS A 3 10.00 5.14 15.35
N PRO A 4 9.46 5.73 14.30
CA PRO A 4 8.06 5.53 13.92
C PRO A 4 7.90 4.15 13.29
N LEU A 5 7.26 3.25 14.01
CA LEU A 5 6.89 1.87 13.61
C LEU A 5 5.74 1.82 12.59
N PHE A 6 5.54 2.86 11.78
CA PHE A 6 4.34 3.00 10.94
C PHE A 6 4.42 2.32 9.57
N SER A 7 5.61 1.82 9.18
CA SER A 7 5.83 1.34 7.79
C SER A 7 5.62 -0.16 7.59
N ILE A 8 5.51 -0.97 8.64
CA ILE A 8 5.62 -2.45 8.52
C ILE A 8 4.26 -3.15 8.47
N LEU A 9 3.18 -2.54 8.94
CA LEU A 9 1.89 -3.23 9.11
C LEU A 9 1.03 -3.37 7.84
N VAL A 10 1.36 -2.71 6.74
CA VAL A 10 0.54 -2.77 5.51
C VAL A 10 0.86 -4.00 4.66
N PHE A 11 2.06 -4.58 4.78
CA PHE A 11 2.53 -5.65 3.89
C PHE A 11 2.25 -7.08 4.37
N SER A 12 2.14 -7.33 5.68
CA SER A 12 2.12 -8.71 6.21
C SER A 12 0.76 -9.43 6.13
N ALA A 13 -0.36 -8.71 6.07
CA ALA A 13 -1.69 -9.33 6.16
C ALA A 13 -2.21 -9.99 4.86
N LEU A 14 -1.57 -9.76 3.72
CA LEU A 14 -2.01 -10.32 2.42
C LEU A 14 -1.30 -11.62 2.03
N SER A 15 -0.28 -12.02 2.76
CA SER A 15 0.54 -13.19 2.39
C SER A 15 -0.11 -14.53 2.72
N SER A 16 -0.99 -14.58 3.71
CA SER A 16 -1.42 -15.86 4.30
C SER A 16 -2.59 -16.56 3.59
N LEU A 17 -3.36 -15.86 2.76
CA LEU A 17 -4.60 -16.42 2.17
C LEU A 17 -4.42 -17.08 0.79
N ILE A 18 -3.25 -16.98 0.17
CA ILE A 18 -3.06 -17.39 -1.23
C ILE A 18 -2.52 -18.83 -1.37
N VAL A 19 -1.91 -19.38 -0.32
CA VAL A 19 -1.13 -20.63 -0.44
C VAL A 19 -1.97 -21.92 -0.49
N PHE A 20 -3.22 -21.93 -0.04
CA PHE A 20 -3.95 -23.17 0.24
C PHE A 20 -4.76 -23.80 -0.90
N ILE A 21 -4.69 -23.31 -2.16
CA ILE A 21 -5.51 -23.92 -3.23
C ILE A 21 -4.78 -25.00 -4.02
N SER A 22 -3.47 -24.90 -4.11
CA SER A 22 -2.66 -25.79 -4.96
C SER A 22 -2.79 -27.27 -4.56
N GLY A 23 -2.96 -27.54 -3.26
CA GLY A 23 -3.10 -28.90 -2.76
C GLY A 23 -4.46 -29.55 -3.08
N SER A 24 -5.56 -28.79 -3.03
CA SER A 24 -6.90 -29.38 -3.05
C SER A 24 -7.34 -29.88 -4.43
N VAL A 25 -7.06 -29.13 -5.51
CA VAL A 25 -7.48 -29.53 -6.87
C VAL A 25 -6.60 -30.64 -7.41
N LEU A 26 -5.28 -30.55 -7.20
CA LEU A 26 -4.34 -31.61 -7.57
C LEU A 26 -4.54 -32.87 -6.71
N ALA A 27 -4.82 -32.74 -5.41
CA ALA A 27 -5.14 -33.86 -4.53
C ALA A 27 -6.43 -34.59 -4.96
N ILE A 28 -7.46 -33.87 -5.36
CA ILE A 28 -8.73 -34.46 -5.83
C ILE A 28 -8.52 -35.29 -7.12
N VAL A 29 -7.60 -34.86 -7.98
CA VAL A 29 -7.23 -35.64 -9.19
C VAL A 29 -6.34 -36.84 -8.82
N GLN A 30 -5.56 -36.76 -7.71
CA GLN A 30 -4.66 -37.82 -7.23
C GLN A 30 -5.33 -38.89 -6.38
N GLU A 31 -6.42 -38.60 -5.64
CA GLU A 31 -7.14 -39.54 -4.76
C GLU A 31 -7.89 -40.66 -5.52
N GLY A 32 -7.74 -40.76 -6.82
CA GLY A 32 -8.41 -41.73 -7.68
C GLY A 32 -7.79 -43.13 -7.79
N SER A 33 -6.89 -43.54 -6.86
CA SER A 33 -6.21 -44.86 -6.98
C SER A 33 -6.98 -46.05 -6.38
N GLN A 34 -8.13 -45.81 -5.77
CA GLN A 34 -8.97 -46.91 -5.28
C GLN A 34 -10.35 -46.91 -5.97
N GLY A 35 -10.43 -47.64 -7.05
CA GLY A 35 -11.65 -47.89 -7.82
C GLY A 35 -11.72 -47.08 -9.11
N GLU A 36 -11.56 -47.76 -10.23
CA GLU A 36 -11.66 -47.28 -11.60
C GLU A 36 -13.03 -46.72 -11.99
N LYS A 37 -13.61 -45.79 -11.19
CA LYS A 37 -14.68 -44.97 -11.72
C LYS A 37 -14.06 -44.02 -12.71
N ALA A 38 -14.43 -44.21 -13.95
CA ALA A 38 -13.92 -43.52 -15.12
C ALA A 38 -13.70 -42.02 -14.82
N VAL A 39 -12.51 -41.51 -15.04
CA VAL A 39 -12.17 -40.06 -14.92
C VAL A 39 -13.24 -39.25 -15.60
N CYS A 40 -13.70 -39.65 -16.74
CA CYS A 40 -14.74 -39.02 -17.54
C CYS A 40 -16.09 -38.83 -16.77
N GLN A 41 -16.45 -39.75 -15.90
CA GLN A 41 -17.67 -39.62 -15.07
C GLN A 41 -17.53 -38.59 -13.93
N ARG A 42 -16.30 -38.27 -13.53
CA ARG A 42 -16.01 -37.35 -12.41
C ARG A 42 -15.81 -35.91 -12.87
N ILE A 43 -15.46 -35.67 -14.13
CA ILE A 43 -15.17 -34.34 -14.67
C ILE A 43 -16.28 -33.33 -14.40
N PRO A 44 -17.60 -33.60 -14.65
CA PRO A 44 -18.65 -32.62 -14.39
C PRO A 44 -18.76 -32.22 -12.91
N ALA A 45 -18.61 -33.16 -11.99
CA ALA A 45 -18.66 -32.92 -10.57
C ALA A 45 -17.43 -32.10 -10.07
N LEU A 46 -16.26 -32.32 -10.66
CA LEU A 46 -15.04 -31.57 -10.35
C LEU A 46 -15.16 -30.13 -10.84
N GLU A 47 -15.66 -29.92 -12.05
CA GLU A 47 -15.89 -28.60 -12.64
C GLU A 47 -16.88 -27.77 -11.81
N LEU A 48 -18.03 -28.37 -11.43
CA LEU A 48 -19.04 -27.72 -10.59
C LEU A 48 -18.44 -27.29 -9.24
N ARG A 49 -17.74 -28.18 -8.55
CA ARG A 49 -17.10 -27.90 -7.26
C ARG A 49 -16.05 -26.79 -7.38
N LEU A 50 -15.32 -26.77 -8.48
CA LEU A 50 -14.34 -25.71 -8.73
C LEU A 50 -15.01 -24.37 -8.97
N GLY A 51 -16.11 -24.33 -9.74
CA GLY A 51 -16.94 -23.13 -9.93
C GLY A 51 -17.40 -22.52 -8.61
N GLU A 52 -18.00 -23.33 -7.73
CA GLU A 52 -18.43 -22.91 -6.39
C GLU A 52 -17.25 -22.38 -5.54
N GLN A 53 -16.07 -22.99 -5.65
CA GLN A 53 -14.89 -22.52 -4.95
C GLN A 53 -14.42 -21.15 -5.45
N PHE A 54 -14.49 -20.87 -6.75
CA PHE A 54 -14.14 -19.57 -7.30
C PHE A 54 -15.11 -18.49 -6.78
N GLU A 55 -16.42 -18.72 -6.85
CA GLU A 55 -17.44 -17.77 -6.41
C GLU A 55 -17.33 -17.45 -4.91
N ASN A 56 -17.21 -18.46 -4.07
CA ASN A 56 -17.02 -18.28 -2.64
C ASN A 56 -15.78 -17.46 -2.28
N ARG A 57 -14.72 -17.57 -3.09
CA ARG A 57 -13.50 -16.80 -2.88
C ARG A 57 -13.60 -15.37 -3.36
N GLU A 58 -14.25 -15.12 -4.49
CA GLU A 58 -14.50 -13.77 -4.99
C GLU A 58 -15.28 -12.96 -3.94
N GLY A 59 -16.31 -13.55 -3.32
CA GLY A 59 -17.07 -12.95 -2.22
C GLY A 59 -16.19 -12.57 -1.03
N LYS A 60 -15.36 -13.50 -0.54
CA LYS A 60 -14.44 -13.23 0.59
C LYS A 60 -13.40 -12.16 0.27
N ILE A 61 -12.90 -12.12 -0.97
CA ILE A 61 -11.92 -11.13 -1.40
C ILE A 61 -12.55 -9.73 -1.41
N SER A 62 -13.76 -9.60 -1.93
CA SER A 62 -14.52 -8.35 -1.94
C SER A 62 -14.73 -7.82 -0.53
N GLU A 63 -15.20 -8.66 0.39
CA GLU A 63 -15.37 -8.32 1.80
C GLU A 63 -14.07 -7.85 2.46
N HIS A 64 -12.97 -8.59 2.26
CA HIS A 64 -11.66 -8.21 2.80
C HIS A 64 -11.13 -6.89 2.22
N ARG A 65 -11.41 -6.58 0.96
CA ARG A 65 -11.05 -5.29 0.35
C ARG A 65 -11.79 -4.16 1.02
N GLN A 66 -13.09 -4.29 1.19
CA GLN A 66 -13.91 -3.27 1.83
C GLN A 66 -13.50 -2.99 3.28
N LEU A 67 -13.25 -4.05 4.06
CA LEU A 67 -12.72 -3.91 5.42
C LEU A 67 -11.37 -3.20 5.47
N ARG A 68 -10.51 -3.46 4.50
CA ARG A 68 -9.21 -2.80 4.38
C ARG A 68 -9.34 -1.32 4.03
N GLU A 69 -10.17 -0.97 3.05
CA GLU A 69 -10.44 0.42 2.66
C GLU A 69 -10.95 1.23 3.84
N ASN A 70 -11.92 0.72 4.59
CA ASN A 70 -12.45 1.35 5.79
C ASN A 70 -11.34 1.57 6.84
N ARG A 71 -10.46 0.59 7.04
CA ARG A 71 -9.32 0.70 7.97
C ARG A 71 -8.31 1.75 7.52
N ILE A 72 -8.03 1.83 6.23
CA ILE A 72 -7.12 2.85 5.67
C ILE A 72 -7.71 4.23 5.89
N ALA A 73 -8.97 4.45 5.54
CA ALA A 73 -9.67 5.74 5.73
C ALA A 73 -9.65 6.18 7.20
N THR A 74 -9.95 5.27 8.13
CA THR A 74 -9.87 5.56 9.58
C THR A 74 -8.47 5.98 10.02
N LYS A 75 -7.44 5.25 9.57
CA LYS A 75 -6.04 5.58 9.92
C LYS A 75 -5.56 6.90 9.31
N GLN A 76 -6.03 7.24 8.12
CA GLN A 76 -5.76 8.53 7.51
C GLN A 76 -6.38 9.68 8.33
N ALA A 77 -7.65 9.56 8.71
CA ALA A 77 -8.33 10.55 9.54
C ALA A 77 -7.64 10.75 10.90
N GLU A 78 -7.30 9.67 11.61
CA GLU A 78 -6.56 9.73 12.88
C GLU A 78 -5.18 10.38 12.71
N PHE A 79 -4.50 10.17 11.58
CA PHE A 79 -3.21 10.78 11.32
C PHE A 79 -3.35 12.30 11.09
N GLU A 80 -4.35 12.72 10.32
CA GLU A 80 -4.62 14.13 10.05
C GLU A 80 -4.96 14.88 11.32
N GLN A 81 -5.84 14.31 12.15
CA GLN A 81 -6.16 14.90 13.46
C GLN A 81 -4.90 15.11 14.30
N ARG A 82 -4.07 14.08 14.48
CA ARG A 82 -2.81 14.18 15.24
C ARG A 82 -1.84 15.21 14.65
N LEU A 83 -1.80 15.36 13.33
CA LEU A 83 -0.97 16.35 12.68
C LEU A 83 -1.47 17.77 12.99
N GLN A 84 -2.77 17.98 12.97
CA GLN A 84 -3.41 19.25 13.32
C GLN A 84 -3.16 19.63 14.78
N GLU A 85 -3.34 18.71 15.70
CA GLU A 85 -3.07 18.91 17.14
C GLU A 85 -1.62 19.32 17.38
N ARG A 86 -0.66 18.65 16.73
CA ARG A 86 0.77 19.00 16.82
C ARG A 86 1.08 20.38 16.25
N ARG A 87 0.42 20.77 15.14
CA ARG A 87 0.57 22.09 14.53
C ARG A 87 0.06 23.18 15.47
N SER A 88 -1.12 22.99 16.04
CA SER A 88 -1.73 23.92 17.01
C SER A 88 -0.85 24.10 18.26
N ALA A 89 -0.37 23.00 18.84
CA ALA A 89 0.50 23.07 20.00
C ALA A 89 1.85 23.79 19.73
N ARG A 90 2.43 23.60 18.53
CA ARG A 90 3.64 24.33 18.13
C ARG A 90 3.38 25.81 17.90
N LYS A 91 2.24 26.14 17.29
CA LYS A 91 1.83 27.53 17.08
C LYS A 91 1.70 28.25 18.43
N GLN A 92 0.98 27.65 19.37
CA GLN A 92 0.78 28.22 20.70
C GLN A 92 2.10 28.45 21.45
N ARG A 93 3.05 27.50 21.38
CA ARG A 93 4.38 27.70 22.01
C ARG A 93 5.17 28.84 21.38
N LEU A 94 5.06 29.03 20.07
CA LEU A 94 5.70 30.14 19.39
C LEU A 94 5.07 31.47 19.82
N GLU A 95 3.75 31.55 19.84
CA GLU A 95 3.01 32.74 20.27
C GLU A 95 3.38 33.14 21.70
N THR A 96 3.48 32.20 22.64
CA THR A 96 3.95 32.45 24.00
C THR A 96 5.36 33.05 24.03
N ARG A 97 6.30 32.48 23.26
CA ARG A 97 7.68 33.01 23.22
C ARG A 97 7.77 34.40 22.57
N ILE A 98 6.95 34.65 21.58
CA ILE A 98 6.87 35.97 20.94
C ILE A 98 6.36 37.02 21.94
N ALA A 99 5.29 36.71 22.68
CA ALA A 99 4.76 37.58 23.70
C ALA A 99 5.81 37.92 24.80
N GLU A 100 6.65 36.94 25.18
CA GLU A 100 7.77 37.17 26.10
C GLU A 100 8.82 38.13 25.51
N LEU A 101 9.10 38.07 24.21
CA LEU A 101 10.01 38.98 23.52
C LEU A 101 9.40 40.37 23.35
N GLU A 102 8.10 40.46 23.04
CA GLU A 102 7.36 41.73 22.95
C GLU A 102 7.41 42.50 24.26
N ALA A 103 7.26 41.83 25.41
CA ALA A 103 7.37 42.43 26.73
C ALA A 103 8.77 43.02 27.01
N ARG A 104 9.81 42.58 26.29
CA ARG A 104 11.20 43.07 26.42
C ARG A 104 11.56 44.13 25.37
N ALA A 105 10.75 44.30 24.34
CA ALA A 105 10.99 45.23 23.24
C ALA A 105 10.57 46.65 23.69
N ASN A 106 11.48 47.34 24.38
CA ASN A 106 11.24 48.66 24.98
C ASN A 106 11.53 49.85 24.05
N THR A 107 12.10 49.61 22.85
CA THR A 107 12.33 50.65 21.82
C THR A 107 11.60 50.28 20.52
N ASP A 108 11.39 51.24 19.62
CA ASP A 108 10.70 51.03 18.37
C ASP A 108 11.54 50.19 17.39
N GLU A 109 12.86 50.30 17.46
CA GLU A 109 13.79 49.47 16.68
C GLU A 109 13.70 48.00 17.11
N LYS A 110 13.65 47.71 18.43
CA LYS A 110 13.47 46.35 18.95
C LYS A 110 12.12 45.77 18.55
N LYS A 111 11.06 46.54 18.54
CA LYS A 111 9.74 46.11 18.05
C LYS A 111 9.77 45.80 16.55
N ALA A 112 10.42 46.64 15.73
CA ALA A 112 10.57 46.43 14.31
C ALA A 112 11.40 45.16 14.00
N ALA A 113 12.51 44.94 14.69
CA ALA A 113 13.32 43.73 14.58
C ALA A 113 12.52 42.47 14.93
N LEU A 114 11.71 42.53 16.00
CA LEU A 114 10.84 41.42 16.40
C LEU A 114 9.74 41.15 15.38
N ALA A 115 9.12 42.18 14.81
CA ALA A 115 8.10 42.00 13.76
C ALA A 115 8.70 41.35 12.50
N THR A 116 9.91 41.76 12.10
CA THR A 116 10.64 41.13 10.98
C THR A 116 10.93 39.66 11.27
N PHE A 117 11.41 39.35 12.47
CA PHE A 117 11.68 37.97 12.91
C PHE A 117 10.42 37.11 12.93
N GLN A 118 9.29 37.61 13.44
CA GLN A 118 8.00 36.92 13.42
C GLN A 118 7.55 36.59 12.01
N SER A 119 7.68 37.56 11.08
CA SER A 119 7.35 37.39 9.68
C SER A 119 8.20 36.28 9.03
N ALA A 120 9.52 36.35 9.22
CA ALA A 120 10.46 35.40 8.67
C ALA A 120 10.20 33.97 9.17
N ILE A 121 9.99 33.77 10.49
CA ILE A 121 9.61 32.45 11.05
C ILE A 121 8.25 31.99 10.51
N GLY A 122 7.30 32.91 10.36
CA GLY A 122 5.99 32.61 9.80
C GLY A 122 6.08 32.06 8.37
N MET A 123 6.85 32.73 7.53
CA MET A 123 7.10 32.28 6.14
C MET A 123 7.83 30.95 6.09
N ALA A 124 8.93 30.79 6.82
CA ALA A 124 9.71 29.55 6.87
C ALA A 124 8.85 28.36 7.33
N ARG A 125 8.02 28.57 8.35
CA ARG A 125 7.12 27.54 8.87
C ARG A 125 6.03 27.16 7.87
N ASN A 126 5.44 28.13 7.18
CA ASN A 126 4.41 27.85 6.18
C ASN A 126 5.00 27.09 5.00
N ALA A 127 6.15 27.51 4.46
CA ALA A 127 6.86 26.80 3.41
C ALA A 127 7.16 25.33 3.81
N TRP A 128 7.68 25.13 5.02
CA TRP A 128 7.93 23.78 5.55
C TRP A 128 6.64 22.94 5.64
N TYR A 129 5.53 23.52 6.14
CA TYR A 129 4.27 22.79 6.22
C TYR A 129 3.71 22.41 4.85
N ASP A 130 3.84 23.29 3.87
CA ASP A 130 3.34 23.06 2.52
C ASP A 130 4.18 21.96 1.82
N THR A 131 5.50 22.00 1.96
CA THR A 131 6.38 20.94 1.42
C THR A 131 6.07 19.59 2.06
N ILE A 132 5.92 19.52 3.39
CA ILE A 132 5.56 18.28 4.09
C ILE A 132 4.16 17.79 3.67
N LYS A 133 3.18 18.68 3.53
CA LYS A 133 1.84 18.33 3.08
C LYS A 133 1.88 17.75 1.67
N ASN A 134 2.59 18.40 0.76
CA ASN A 134 2.74 17.93 -0.63
C ASN A 134 3.42 16.56 -0.70
N ALA A 135 4.50 16.36 0.06
CA ALA A 135 5.20 15.07 0.12
C ALA A 135 4.31 13.94 0.67
N ILE A 136 3.44 14.23 1.66
CA ILE A 136 2.47 13.26 2.18
C ILE A 136 1.40 12.94 1.12
N THR A 137 0.89 13.96 0.41
CA THR A 137 -0.12 13.79 -0.64
C THR A 137 0.43 12.96 -1.80
N THR A 138 1.62 13.29 -2.29
CA THR A 138 2.31 12.53 -3.35
C THR A 138 2.57 11.09 -2.93
N PHE A 139 3.02 10.88 -1.70
CA PHE A 139 3.22 9.53 -1.17
C PHE A 139 1.91 8.73 -1.10
N ARG A 140 0.80 9.35 -0.66
CA ARG A 140 -0.51 8.69 -0.60
C ARG A 140 -0.99 8.31 -2.00
N SER A 141 -0.92 9.23 -2.96
CA SER A 141 -1.28 8.94 -4.35
C SER A 141 -0.49 7.76 -4.90
N ALA A 142 0.84 7.77 -4.74
CA ALA A 142 1.69 6.66 -5.20
C ALA A 142 1.36 5.31 -4.53
N ILE A 143 0.91 5.31 -3.27
CA ILE A 143 0.46 4.09 -2.59
C ILE A 143 -0.92 3.64 -3.09
N ASP A 144 -1.83 4.56 -3.36
CA ASP A 144 -3.17 4.24 -3.88
C ASP A 144 -3.07 3.66 -5.29
N ASP A 145 -2.24 4.27 -6.17
CA ASP A 145 -1.94 3.77 -7.52
C ASP A 145 -1.34 2.36 -7.46
N LEU A 146 -0.32 2.15 -6.61
CA LEU A 146 0.30 0.83 -6.40
C LEU A 146 -0.72 -0.24 -5.95
N ILE A 147 -1.62 0.12 -5.05
CA ILE A 147 -2.67 -0.80 -4.58
C ILE A 147 -3.62 -1.14 -5.71
N SER A 148 -4.04 -0.15 -6.49
CA SER A 148 -4.93 -0.30 -7.64
C SER A 148 -4.31 -1.21 -8.71
N ASP A 149 -3.08 -0.93 -9.12
CA ASP A 149 -2.36 -1.72 -10.12
C ASP A 149 -2.15 -3.17 -9.69
N ARG A 150 -1.79 -3.37 -8.42
CA ARG A 150 -1.64 -4.71 -7.86
C ARG A 150 -2.96 -5.46 -7.83
N ILE A 151 -4.06 -4.81 -7.46
CA ILE A 151 -5.40 -5.41 -7.47
C ILE A 151 -5.77 -5.81 -8.90
N ALA A 152 -5.62 -4.91 -9.87
CA ALA A 152 -5.93 -5.16 -11.27
C ALA A 152 -5.12 -6.35 -11.83
N THR A 153 -3.81 -6.38 -11.57
CA THR A 153 -2.92 -7.47 -12.00
C THR A 153 -3.33 -8.82 -11.40
N ILE A 154 -3.66 -8.85 -10.11
CA ILE A 154 -4.08 -10.08 -9.42
C ILE A 154 -5.45 -10.54 -9.92
N ASP A 155 -6.38 -9.63 -10.20
CA ASP A 155 -7.71 -9.98 -10.71
C ASP A 155 -7.63 -10.49 -12.14
N ALA A 156 -6.81 -9.88 -13.00
CA ALA A 156 -6.53 -10.40 -14.34
C ALA A 156 -5.92 -11.81 -14.30
N ALA A 157 -4.95 -12.06 -13.42
CA ALA A 157 -4.36 -13.38 -13.24
C ALA A 157 -5.36 -14.43 -12.74
N ARG A 158 -6.31 -14.04 -11.87
CA ARG A 158 -7.40 -14.93 -11.41
C ARG A 158 -8.36 -15.27 -12.54
N ALA A 159 -8.76 -14.26 -13.31
CA ALA A 159 -9.63 -14.46 -14.46
C ALA A 159 -8.98 -15.40 -15.49
N ALA A 160 -7.72 -15.16 -15.84
CA ALA A 160 -6.94 -16.02 -16.74
C ALA A 160 -6.87 -17.46 -16.24
N ARG A 161 -6.57 -17.68 -14.95
CA ARG A 161 -6.57 -19.02 -14.35
C ARG A 161 -7.94 -19.69 -14.40
N LYS A 162 -9.03 -18.96 -14.09
CA LYS A 162 -10.40 -19.49 -14.17
C LYS A 162 -10.71 -19.94 -15.60
N THR A 163 -10.40 -19.13 -16.59
CA THR A 163 -10.58 -19.47 -18.01
C THR A 163 -9.78 -20.70 -18.39
N ALA A 164 -8.48 -20.76 -18.08
CA ALA A 164 -7.62 -21.89 -18.38
C ALA A 164 -8.11 -23.19 -17.72
N PHE A 165 -8.66 -23.12 -16.51
CA PHE A 165 -9.25 -24.29 -15.84
C PHE A 165 -10.52 -24.78 -16.56
N LEU A 166 -11.40 -23.87 -16.99
CA LEU A 166 -12.61 -24.23 -17.73
C LEU A 166 -12.26 -24.85 -19.09
N GLU A 167 -11.27 -24.31 -19.79
CA GLU A 167 -10.76 -24.83 -21.04
C GLU A 167 -10.15 -26.23 -20.86
N ALA A 168 -9.38 -26.46 -19.80
CA ALA A 168 -8.83 -27.78 -19.47
C ALA A 168 -9.93 -28.81 -19.21
N PHE A 169 -11.01 -28.44 -18.52
CA PHE A 169 -12.17 -29.35 -18.33
C PHE A 169 -12.94 -29.60 -19.63
N ALA A 170 -13.15 -28.57 -20.45
CA ALA A 170 -13.81 -28.72 -21.74
C ALA A 170 -13.04 -29.68 -22.67
N LYS A 171 -11.72 -29.50 -22.73
CA LYS A 171 -10.83 -30.41 -23.47
C LYS A 171 -10.91 -31.82 -22.94
N ALA A 172 -10.84 -32.01 -21.62
CA ALA A 172 -10.95 -33.36 -21.03
C ALA A 172 -12.29 -34.02 -21.30
N LYS A 173 -13.43 -33.29 -21.36
CA LYS A 173 -14.73 -33.80 -21.79
C LYS A 173 -14.70 -34.25 -23.25
N SER A 174 -14.17 -33.40 -24.13
CA SER A 174 -14.02 -33.72 -25.55
C SER A 174 -13.15 -34.96 -25.79
N ASP A 175 -12.03 -35.09 -25.07
CA ASP A 175 -11.15 -36.24 -25.11
C ASP A 175 -11.89 -37.54 -24.65
N CYS A 176 -12.75 -37.42 -23.62
CA CYS A 176 -13.59 -38.52 -23.15
C CYS A 176 -14.62 -38.96 -24.22
N GLU A 177 -15.28 -38.00 -24.86
CA GLU A 177 -16.27 -38.25 -25.92
C GLU A 177 -15.63 -38.88 -27.15
N ALA A 178 -14.38 -38.51 -27.45
CA ALA A 178 -13.57 -39.10 -28.52
C ALA A 178 -13.03 -40.51 -28.21
N GLY A 179 -13.28 -41.03 -26.99
CA GLY A 179 -12.81 -42.36 -26.58
C GLY A 179 -11.32 -42.43 -26.25
N THR A 180 -10.70 -41.27 -25.93
CA THR A 180 -9.30 -41.24 -25.52
C THR A 180 -9.09 -42.05 -24.24
N ALA A 181 -7.97 -42.75 -24.12
CA ALA A 181 -7.66 -43.57 -22.95
C ALA A 181 -7.66 -42.73 -21.67
N GLN A 182 -8.34 -43.18 -20.63
CA GLN A 182 -8.62 -42.41 -19.42
C GLN A 182 -7.38 -41.93 -18.64
N ASN A 183 -6.30 -42.70 -18.70
CA ASN A 183 -5.01 -42.31 -18.14
C ASN A 183 -4.43 -41.11 -18.89
N ILE A 184 -4.59 -41.03 -20.21
CA ILE A 184 -4.14 -39.89 -21.03
C ILE A 184 -4.99 -38.66 -20.71
N VAL A 185 -6.32 -38.78 -20.66
CA VAL A 185 -7.22 -37.69 -20.27
C VAL A 185 -6.84 -37.13 -18.88
N ARG A 186 -6.57 -38.03 -17.93
CA ARG A 186 -6.17 -37.65 -16.57
C ARG A 186 -4.86 -36.86 -16.55
N GLU A 187 -3.82 -37.35 -17.22
CA GLU A 187 -2.51 -36.71 -17.24
C GLU A 187 -2.55 -35.37 -18.00
N ASN A 188 -3.29 -35.29 -19.10
CA ASN A 188 -3.50 -34.03 -19.81
C ASN A 188 -4.20 -32.99 -18.91
N LEU A 189 -5.33 -33.35 -18.31
CA LEU A 189 -6.07 -32.46 -17.40
C LEU A 189 -5.21 -32.00 -16.25
N LYS A 190 -4.46 -32.89 -15.60
CA LYS A 190 -3.54 -32.58 -14.52
C LYS A 190 -2.44 -31.60 -14.96
N THR A 191 -1.88 -31.81 -16.15
CA THR A 191 -0.85 -30.94 -16.72
C THR A 191 -1.40 -29.54 -17.00
N ASP A 192 -2.55 -29.47 -17.68
CA ASP A 192 -3.19 -28.21 -18.05
C ASP A 192 -3.56 -27.40 -16.79
N LEU A 193 -4.15 -28.03 -15.77
CA LEU A 193 -4.47 -27.40 -14.47
C LEU A 193 -3.21 -26.95 -13.73
N LYS A 194 -2.14 -27.75 -13.76
CA LYS A 194 -0.86 -27.37 -13.15
C LYS A 194 -0.25 -26.15 -13.83
N THR A 195 -0.21 -26.14 -15.16
CA THR A 195 0.31 -25.02 -15.95
C THR A 195 -0.42 -23.72 -15.60
N ALA A 196 -1.75 -23.73 -15.62
CA ALA A 196 -2.56 -22.56 -15.25
C ALA A 196 -2.33 -22.10 -13.80
N GLN A 197 -2.07 -23.04 -12.89
CA GLN A 197 -1.73 -22.71 -11.50
C GLN A 197 -0.32 -22.11 -11.39
N ASP A 198 0.67 -22.62 -12.10
CA ASP A 198 2.05 -22.13 -12.08
C ASP A 198 2.13 -20.72 -12.69
N GLU A 199 1.43 -20.46 -13.79
CA GLU A 199 1.28 -19.13 -14.39
C GLU A 199 0.65 -18.13 -13.43
N PHE A 200 -0.42 -18.53 -12.74
CA PHE A 200 -1.04 -17.72 -11.72
C PHE A 200 -0.07 -17.39 -10.58
N GLN A 201 0.69 -18.35 -10.08
CA GLN A 201 1.68 -18.11 -9.02
C GLN A 201 2.79 -17.15 -9.47
N THR A 202 3.25 -17.30 -10.70
CA THR A 202 4.22 -16.39 -11.31
C THR A 202 3.69 -14.96 -11.38
N ALA A 203 2.46 -14.78 -11.87
CA ALA A 203 1.82 -13.47 -11.94
C ALA A 203 1.67 -12.82 -10.55
N ILE A 204 1.27 -13.60 -9.53
CA ILE A 204 1.17 -13.12 -8.14
C ILE A 204 2.54 -12.71 -7.58
N THR A 205 3.58 -13.48 -7.87
CA THR A 205 4.94 -13.17 -7.40
C THR A 205 5.45 -11.89 -8.03
N ASN A 206 5.31 -11.75 -9.34
CA ASN A 206 5.69 -10.55 -10.08
C ASN A 206 4.93 -9.30 -9.58
N ALA A 207 3.61 -9.42 -9.38
CA ALA A 207 2.80 -8.32 -8.83
C ALA A 207 3.24 -7.89 -7.41
N ARG A 208 3.70 -8.84 -6.58
CA ARG A 208 4.24 -8.55 -5.25
C ARG A 208 5.58 -7.82 -5.32
N GLU A 209 6.47 -8.29 -6.17
CA GLU A 209 7.81 -7.69 -6.32
C GLU A 209 7.71 -6.29 -6.89
N SER A 210 6.91 -6.09 -7.93
CA SER A 210 6.63 -4.76 -8.49
C SER A 210 6.06 -3.81 -7.43
N ALA A 211 5.05 -4.26 -6.68
CA ALA A 211 4.47 -3.48 -5.61
C ALA A 211 5.47 -3.16 -4.48
N ARG A 212 6.37 -4.08 -4.14
CA ARG A 212 7.42 -3.84 -3.15
C ARG A 212 8.39 -2.76 -3.60
N THR A 213 8.89 -2.86 -4.82
CA THR A 213 9.81 -1.87 -5.40
C THR A 213 9.17 -0.48 -5.47
N ALA A 214 7.93 -0.39 -5.95
CA ALA A 214 7.21 0.87 -6.02
C ALA A 214 6.99 1.49 -4.62
N HIS A 215 6.67 0.67 -3.62
CA HIS A 215 6.56 1.12 -2.22
C HIS A 215 7.88 1.65 -1.67
N GLU A 216 8.99 0.93 -1.88
CA GLU A 216 10.33 1.36 -1.44
C GLU A 216 10.71 2.69 -2.05
N ASN A 217 10.45 2.88 -3.35
CA ASN A 217 10.68 4.13 -4.06
C ASN A 217 9.83 5.28 -3.49
N ALA A 218 8.53 5.06 -3.27
CA ALA A 218 7.64 6.07 -2.70
C ALA A 218 8.06 6.46 -1.27
N VAL A 219 8.49 5.50 -0.45
CA VAL A 219 9.01 5.75 0.92
C VAL A 219 10.31 6.55 0.85
N SER A 220 11.23 6.22 -0.07
CA SER A 220 12.49 6.92 -0.24
C SER A 220 12.26 8.38 -0.66
N ALA A 221 11.44 8.61 -1.68
CA ALA A 221 11.08 9.95 -2.15
C ALA A 221 10.44 10.81 -1.04
N LYS A 222 9.52 10.23 -0.26
CA LYS A 222 8.94 10.94 0.90
C LYS A 222 9.99 11.30 1.95
N LYS A 223 10.92 10.38 2.28
CA LYS A 223 11.98 10.64 3.26
C LYS A 223 12.91 11.76 2.80
N GLU A 224 13.26 11.75 1.53
CA GLU A 224 14.11 12.80 0.94
C GLU A 224 13.41 14.15 0.95
N ALA A 225 12.15 14.23 0.54
CA ALA A 225 11.36 15.45 0.60
C ALA A 225 11.23 15.99 2.02
N PHE A 226 11.08 15.12 3.02
CA PHE A 226 11.02 15.53 4.43
C PHE A 226 12.36 16.05 4.94
N LYS A 227 13.46 15.40 4.52
CA LYS A 227 14.81 15.86 4.87
C LYS A 227 15.08 17.24 4.28
N ASN A 228 14.83 17.41 3.00
CA ASN A 228 15.05 18.69 2.31
C ASN A 228 14.22 19.81 2.94
N ALA A 229 12.92 19.56 3.20
CA ALA A 229 12.07 20.52 3.89
C ALA A 229 12.58 20.89 5.29
N HIS A 230 13.17 19.93 6.00
CA HIS A 230 13.75 20.20 7.33
C HIS A 230 15.02 21.04 7.24
N ASP A 231 15.92 20.67 6.32
CA ASP A 231 17.19 21.39 6.11
C ASP A 231 16.94 22.85 5.67
N GLU A 232 15.99 23.07 4.76
CA GLU A 232 15.56 24.41 4.32
C GLU A 232 14.94 25.22 5.47
N PHE A 233 14.12 24.59 6.28
CA PHE A 233 13.51 25.23 7.44
C PHE A 233 14.55 25.61 8.49
N GLU A 234 15.51 24.74 8.79
CA GLU A 234 16.59 25.05 9.74
C GLU A 234 17.50 26.18 9.24
N ALA A 235 17.81 26.20 7.94
CA ALA A 235 18.58 27.29 7.33
C ALA A 235 17.84 28.62 7.45
N SER A 236 16.55 28.65 7.11
CA SER A 236 15.71 29.86 7.22
C SER A 236 15.55 30.35 8.66
N LEU A 237 15.42 29.42 9.61
CA LEU A 237 15.36 29.75 11.03
C LEU A 237 16.67 30.35 11.55
N LYS A 238 17.81 29.78 11.12
CA LYS A 238 19.12 30.27 11.50
C LYS A 238 19.32 31.67 10.97
N GLU A 239 19.04 31.91 9.70
CA GLU A 239 19.13 33.24 9.08
C GLU A 239 18.26 34.27 9.80
N ALA A 240 16.98 33.94 10.03
CA ALA A 240 16.06 34.85 10.77
C ALA A 240 16.56 35.16 12.17
N LYS A 241 17.14 34.19 12.88
CA LYS A 241 17.69 34.35 14.20
C LYS A 241 18.94 35.25 14.19
N ASP A 242 19.86 35.03 13.25
CA ASP A 242 21.10 35.80 13.14
C ASP A 242 20.78 37.27 12.83
N GLN A 243 19.85 37.54 11.90
CA GLN A 243 19.38 38.90 11.59
C GLN A 243 18.69 39.55 12.80
N PHE A 244 17.86 38.83 13.52
CA PHE A 244 17.21 39.33 14.73
C PHE A 244 18.21 39.66 15.82
N GLN A 245 19.21 38.81 16.06
CA GLN A 245 20.25 39.06 17.08
C GLN A 245 21.10 40.30 16.75
N ALA A 246 21.49 40.47 15.48
CA ALA A 246 22.24 41.64 15.05
C ALA A 246 21.44 42.91 15.29
N ALA A 247 20.20 42.99 14.81
CA ALA A 247 19.33 44.17 14.99
C ALA A 247 18.97 44.43 16.45
N TRP A 248 18.90 43.39 17.30
CA TRP A 248 18.60 43.56 18.74
C TRP A 248 19.76 44.10 19.54
N GLN A 249 21.03 43.76 19.17
CA GLN A 249 22.25 44.20 19.83
C GLN A 249 22.69 45.60 19.42
N GLU A 250 22.43 46.03 18.18
CA GLU A 250 22.74 47.38 17.70
C GLU A 250 21.97 48.49 18.46
N THR A 251 20.96 48.10 19.25
CA THR A 251 20.07 49.01 19.99
C THR A 251 20.35 49.01 21.50
N GLU A 252 21.43 48.38 21.98
CA GLU A 252 21.98 48.49 23.33
C GLU A 252 23.04 49.59 23.42
#